data_de3f0949fdde2e1c3413cb751729afec
#
_entry.id   de3f0949fdde2e1c3413cb751729afec
#
_cell.length_a   1.000
_cell.length_b   1.000
_cell.length_c   1.000
_cell.angle_alpha   90.00
_cell.angle_beta   90.00
_cell.angle_gamma   90.00
#
_symmetry.space_group_name_H-M   'P 1'
#
loop_
_entity.id
_entity.type
_entity.pdbx_description
1 polymer ?
#
loop_
_entity_poly.entity_id
_entity_poly.type
_entity_poly.pdbx_seq_one_letter_code
_entity_poly.pdbx_strand_id
1 'polypeptide(L)'
;MISEPAVTAAGSNEKWKVKQMPKGEGKVLAQNKKARHDYFIEETYEAGIVLQGTEIKSIRNGRVNLKDAFARIQQGEVFIHNMHISPYEQGNRYNHEPLRTRKLLLHRKQIDKLIGETKEAGYSIVPLKMYLKDGYAKVLIGLGKGKKKYDKREDLKKKEAKRDIDRAFRDRQKGM
;
A
#
# COMPACT_ATOMS: atom_id res chain seq x y z
N MET A 1 -45.16 26.29 -31.05
CA MET A 1 -44.79 24.89 -30.75
C MET A 1 -43.30 24.84 -30.49
N ILE A 2 -42.91 24.83 -29.25
CA ILE A 2 -41.51 24.75 -28.82
C ILE A 2 -41.32 23.35 -28.25
N SER A 3 -40.58 22.51 -28.94
CA SER A 3 -40.26 21.15 -28.53
C SER A 3 -39.09 21.17 -27.54
N GLU A 4 -39.35 20.72 -26.32
CA GLU A 4 -38.30 20.48 -25.32
C GLU A 4 -37.36 19.34 -25.76
N PRO A 5 -36.04 19.48 -25.56
CA PRO A 5 -35.16 18.36 -25.72
C PRO A 5 -35.15 17.49 -24.43
N ALA A 6 -35.42 16.23 -24.62
CA ALA A 6 -35.36 15.21 -23.58
C ALA A 6 -33.96 15.14 -22.93
N VAL A 7 -33.90 15.36 -21.63
CA VAL A 7 -32.70 15.11 -20.81
C VAL A 7 -32.57 13.61 -20.61
N THR A 8 -31.74 12.98 -21.43
CA THR A 8 -31.28 11.62 -21.19
C THR A 8 -30.28 11.62 -20.03
N ALA A 9 -30.71 11.13 -18.89
CA ALA A 9 -29.83 10.84 -17.77
C ALA A 9 -28.87 9.68 -18.16
N ALA A 10 -27.70 10.03 -18.68
CA ALA A 10 -26.61 9.11 -18.84
C ALA A 10 -26.01 8.83 -17.47
N GLY A 11 -26.39 7.70 -16.86
CA GLY A 11 -25.77 7.16 -15.67
C GLY A 11 -24.31 6.86 -15.97
N SER A 12 -23.41 7.73 -15.53
CA SER A 12 -21.97 7.50 -15.56
C SER A 12 -21.62 6.42 -14.55
N ASN A 13 -21.76 5.18 -14.99
CA ASN A 13 -21.17 4.02 -14.33
C ASN A 13 -19.66 4.03 -14.60
N GLU A 14 -18.96 5.04 -14.09
CA GLU A 14 -17.51 5.01 -14.04
C GLU A 14 -17.08 3.94 -13.07
N LYS A 15 -17.02 2.71 -13.59
CA LYS A 15 -16.27 1.63 -12.97
C LYS A 15 -14.85 2.15 -12.77
N TRP A 16 -14.53 2.51 -11.53
CA TRP A 16 -13.18 2.84 -11.10
C TRP A 16 -12.26 1.71 -11.56
N LYS A 17 -11.59 1.90 -12.67
CA LYS A 17 -10.53 1.02 -13.12
C LYS A 17 -9.43 1.11 -12.08
N VAL A 18 -9.46 0.20 -11.12
CA VAL A 18 -8.31 -0.06 -10.25
C VAL A 18 -7.16 -0.37 -11.20
N LYS A 19 -6.31 0.64 -11.42
CA LYS A 19 -5.12 0.51 -12.25
C LYS A 19 -4.35 -0.66 -11.68
N GLN A 20 -4.22 -1.74 -12.47
CA GLN A 20 -3.66 -3.00 -12.01
C GLN A 20 -2.37 -2.72 -11.24
N MET A 21 -2.35 -3.13 -9.96
CA MET A 21 -1.15 -3.04 -9.14
C MET A 21 -0.02 -3.72 -9.90
N PRO A 22 1.14 -3.09 -10.05
CA PRO A 22 2.29 -3.79 -10.60
C PRO A 22 2.47 -5.07 -9.79
N LYS A 23 2.33 -6.22 -10.45
CA LYS A 23 2.62 -7.51 -9.84
C LYS A 23 4.09 -7.46 -9.48
N GLY A 24 4.40 -7.29 -8.18
CA GLY A 24 5.78 -7.32 -7.72
C GLY A 24 6.34 -8.69 -8.07
N GLU A 25 7.14 -8.75 -9.12
CA GLU A 25 7.93 -9.93 -9.45
C GLU A 25 9.01 -10.03 -8.39
N GLY A 26 8.87 -10.97 -7.47
CA GLY A 26 9.87 -11.22 -6.44
C GLY A 26 9.29 -11.72 -5.12
N LYS A 27 10.18 -12.18 -4.24
CA LYS A 27 9.80 -12.68 -2.92
C LYS A 27 9.24 -11.55 -2.06
N VAL A 28 7.97 -11.63 -1.67
CA VAL A 28 7.35 -10.70 -0.71
C VAL A 28 7.92 -10.97 0.68
N LEU A 29 8.47 -9.95 1.30
CA LEU A 29 9.13 -10.01 2.62
C LEU A 29 8.23 -9.51 3.75
N ALA A 30 7.44 -8.46 3.48
CA ALA A 30 6.48 -7.93 4.43
C ALA A 30 5.25 -7.36 3.70
N GLN A 31 4.10 -7.43 4.35
CA GLN A 31 2.84 -6.88 3.84
C GLN A 31 2.09 -6.14 4.94
N ASN A 32 1.63 -4.94 4.64
CA ASN A 32 0.78 -4.15 5.52
C ASN A 32 -0.70 -4.44 5.23
N LYS A 33 -1.25 -5.45 5.90
CA LYS A 33 -2.67 -5.82 5.75
C LYS A 33 -3.61 -4.73 6.28
N LYS A 34 -3.17 -3.94 7.28
CA LYS A 34 -3.96 -2.88 7.92
C LYS A 34 -4.17 -1.69 6.98
N ALA A 35 -3.21 -1.39 6.10
CA ALA A 35 -3.30 -0.28 5.17
C ALA A 35 -4.58 -0.33 4.31
N ARG A 36 -4.92 -1.50 3.76
CA ARG A 36 -6.13 -1.67 2.94
C ARG A 36 -7.44 -1.67 3.77
N HIS A 37 -7.33 -1.98 5.05
CA HIS A 37 -8.48 -1.89 5.96
C HIS A 37 -8.75 -0.43 6.33
N ASP A 38 -7.70 0.38 6.51
CA ASP A 38 -7.81 1.74 7.03
C ASP A 38 -7.93 2.82 5.94
N TYR A 39 -7.47 2.52 4.71
CA TYR A 39 -7.41 3.46 3.59
C TYR A 39 -8.08 2.91 2.33
N PHE A 40 -8.74 3.79 1.58
CA PHE A 40 -9.07 3.57 0.18
C PHE A 40 -7.82 3.89 -0.64
N ILE A 41 -7.19 2.88 -1.22
CA ILE A 41 -5.99 3.06 -2.03
C ILE A 41 -6.40 3.35 -3.48
N GLU A 42 -6.10 4.54 -3.94
CA GLU A 42 -6.45 5.00 -5.30
C GLU A 42 -5.32 4.72 -6.28
N GLU A 43 -4.09 5.03 -5.91
CA GLU A 43 -2.92 4.79 -6.75
C GLU A 43 -1.81 4.08 -5.98
N THR A 44 -0.94 3.38 -6.72
CA THR A 44 0.22 2.69 -6.14
C THR A 44 1.47 3.00 -6.94
N TYR A 45 2.59 3.13 -6.23
CA TYR A 45 3.91 3.41 -6.80
C TYR A 45 4.94 2.42 -6.27
N GLU A 46 5.79 1.92 -7.17
CA GLU A 46 6.97 1.14 -6.78
C GLU A 46 8.11 2.11 -6.46
N ALA A 47 8.63 2.04 -5.24
CA ALA A 47 9.74 2.86 -4.78
C ALA A 47 10.95 1.99 -4.46
N GLY A 48 12.14 2.46 -4.80
CA GLY A 48 13.38 1.97 -4.19
C GLY A 48 13.49 2.48 -2.75
N ILE A 49 14.38 1.92 -1.97
CA ILE A 49 14.65 2.35 -0.59
C ILE A 49 16.13 2.40 -0.32
N VAL A 50 16.59 3.47 0.34
CA VAL A 50 17.97 3.63 0.78
C VAL A 50 18.19 2.88 2.09
N LEU A 51 18.99 1.82 2.04
CA LEU A 51 19.29 0.93 3.15
C LEU A 51 20.78 0.87 3.46
N GLN A 52 21.10 0.54 4.69
CA GLN A 52 22.46 0.20 5.14
C GLN A 52 22.73 -1.30 4.96
N GLY A 53 24.01 -1.70 4.97
CA GLY A 53 24.39 -3.09 4.72
C GLY A 53 23.78 -4.11 5.69
N THR A 54 23.67 -3.78 6.98
CA THR A 54 23.03 -4.63 7.99
C THR A 54 21.52 -4.71 7.82
N GLU A 55 20.89 -3.61 7.40
CA GLU A 55 19.45 -3.56 7.15
C GLU A 55 19.02 -4.46 6.00
N ILE A 56 19.74 -4.42 4.85
CA ILE A 56 19.39 -5.29 3.71
C ILE A 56 19.58 -6.77 4.05
N LYS A 57 20.58 -7.13 4.86
CA LYS A 57 20.76 -8.51 5.35
C LYS A 57 19.57 -8.94 6.21
N SER A 58 19.13 -8.09 7.12
CA SER A 58 17.96 -8.34 7.97
C SER A 58 16.67 -8.48 7.15
N ILE A 59 16.47 -7.60 6.17
CA ILE A 59 15.32 -7.63 5.25
C ILE A 59 15.29 -8.94 4.44
N ARG A 60 16.42 -9.40 3.92
CA ARG A 60 16.52 -10.67 3.19
C ARG A 60 16.11 -11.86 4.04
N ASN A 61 16.33 -11.78 5.35
CA ASN A 61 15.87 -12.77 6.35
C ASN A 61 14.40 -12.59 6.74
N GLY A 62 13.66 -11.65 6.10
CA GLY A 62 12.26 -11.38 6.39
C GLY A 62 12.00 -10.63 7.69
N ARG A 63 13.04 -10.06 8.33
CA ARG A 63 12.95 -9.36 9.61
C ARG A 63 12.58 -7.90 9.44
N VAL A 64 11.48 -7.64 8.76
CA VAL A 64 10.93 -6.29 8.50
C VAL A 64 9.44 -6.25 8.80
N ASN A 65 8.97 -5.15 9.38
CA ASN A 65 7.56 -4.91 9.69
C ASN A 65 7.13 -3.55 9.18
N LEU A 66 6.05 -3.53 8.42
CA LEU A 66 5.43 -2.32 7.86
C LEU A 66 4.20 -1.86 8.64
N LYS A 67 3.86 -2.55 9.74
CA LYS A 67 2.73 -2.15 10.58
C LYS A 67 3.00 -0.76 11.15
N ASP A 68 2.00 0.11 11.07
CA ASP A 68 2.06 1.49 11.54
C ASP A 68 3.12 2.38 10.83
N ALA A 69 3.75 1.87 9.77
CA ALA A 69 4.63 2.66 8.92
C ALA A 69 3.81 3.59 8.00
N PHE A 70 4.34 4.77 7.75
CA PHE A 70 3.76 5.76 6.85
C PHE A 70 4.87 6.49 6.10
N ALA A 71 4.53 7.12 4.98
CA ALA A 71 5.48 7.95 4.25
C ALA A 71 5.05 9.41 4.23
N ARG A 72 6.04 10.29 4.25
CA ARG A 72 5.86 11.75 4.16
C ARG A 72 6.81 12.34 3.13
N ILE A 73 6.41 13.46 2.56
CA ILE A 73 7.22 14.26 1.67
C ILE A 73 7.90 15.34 2.51
N GLN A 74 9.23 15.40 2.43
CA GLN A 74 10.06 16.40 3.10
C GLN A 74 11.09 16.90 2.09
N GLN A 75 11.22 18.22 1.96
CA GLN A 75 12.17 18.86 1.04
C GLN A 75 12.12 18.33 -0.40
N GLY A 76 10.91 18.02 -0.88
CA GLY A 76 10.71 17.50 -2.24
C GLY A 76 11.13 16.05 -2.44
N GLU A 77 11.30 15.28 -1.38
CA GLU A 77 11.63 13.86 -1.38
C GLU A 77 10.70 13.07 -0.49
N VAL A 78 10.58 11.77 -0.70
CA VAL A 78 9.68 10.89 0.05
C VAL A 78 10.48 10.08 1.06
N PHE A 79 10.05 10.11 2.32
CA PHE A 79 10.65 9.37 3.42
C PHE A 79 9.62 8.45 4.08
N ILE A 80 10.07 7.25 4.43
CA ILE A 80 9.28 6.29 5.21
C ILE A 80 9.66 6.35 6.69
N HIS A 81 8.65 6.43 7.54
CA HIS A 81 8.75 6.49 8.99
C HIS A 81 8.15 5.24 9.62
N ASN A 82 8.58 4.91 10.84
CA ASN A 82 8.08 3.79 11.65
C ASN A 82 8.13 2.41 10.96
N MET A 83 8.96 2.26 9.93
CA MET A 83 9.24 0.95 9.37
C MET A 83 10.29 0.26 10.23
N HIS A 84 9.90 -0.80 10.93
CA HIS A 84 10.80 -1.55 11.80
C HIS A 84 11.60 -2.56 10.98
N ILE A 85 12.92 -2.49 11.11
CA ILE A 85 13.86 -3.50 10.62
C ILE A 85 14.64 -3.99 11.82
N SER A 86 14.54 -5.29 12.15
CA SER A 86 15.25 -5.86 13.27
C SER A 86 16.77 -5.78 13.07
N PRO A 87 17.56 -5.55 14.12
CA PRO A 87 19.02 -5.61 14.03
C PRO A 87 19.48 -6.93 13.43
N TYR A 88 20.55 -6.89 12.66
CA TYR A 88 21.18 -8.10 12.14
C TYR A 88 22.08 -8.69 13.21
N GLU A 89 21.84 -9.94 13.61
CA GLU A 89 22.50 -10.57 14.76
C GLU A 89 24.04 -10.56 14.65
N GLN A 90 24.54 -10.74 13.44
CA GLN A 90 25.98 -10.72 13.17
C GLN A 90 26.54 -9.32 12.89
N GLY A 91 25.71 -8.28 13.02
CA GLY A 91 26.08 -6.90 12.72
C GLY A 91 26.74 -6.17 13.90
N ASN A 92 26.64 -6.70 15.13
CA ASN A 92 27.19 -6.10 16.34
C ASN A 92 26.99 -4.57 16.40
N ARG A 93 28.07 -3.80 16.56
CA ARG A 93 28.10 -2.33 16.60
C ARG A 93 27.73 -1.64 15.28
N TYR A 94 27.65 -2.37 14.17
CA TYR A 94 27.31 -1.81 12.85
C TYR A 94 25.79 -1.80 12.58
N ASN A 95 24.98 -2.23 13.53
CA ASN A 95 23.54 -2.13 13.44
C ASN A 95 23.08 -0.68 13.58
N HIS A 96 21.98 -0.36 12.93
CA HIS A 96 21.33 0.95 12.97
C HIS A 96 20.05 0.89 13.78
N GLU A 97 19.54 2.06 14.15
CA GLU A 97 18.27 2.17 14.85
C GLU A 97 17.13 1.49 14.00
N PRO A 98 16.39 0.55 14.61
CA PRO A 98 15.37 -0.22 13.89
C PRO A 98 14.28 0.61 13.24
N LEU A 99 13.90 1.73 13.85
CA LEU A 99 12.84 2.64 13.40
C LEU A 99 13.32 3.88 12.67
N ARG A 100 14.61 3.96 12.31
CA ARG A 100 15.14 5.15 11.64
C ARG A 100 14.33 5.49 10.39
N THR A 101 14.26 6.75 10.08
CA THR A 101 13.66 7.26 8.85
C THR A 101 14.52 6.90 7.64
N ARG A 102 13.90 6.42 6.56
CA ARG A 102 14.59 5.99 5.34
C ARG A 102 14.02 6.71 4.13
N LYS A 103 14.91 7.10 3.23
CA LYS A 103 14.53 7.75 1.97
C LYS A 103 13.98 6.70 1.00
N LEU A 104 12.87 7.02 0.33
CA LEU A 104 12.33 6.27 -0.79
C LEU A 104 12.78 6.89 -2.11
N LEU A 105 13.12 6.05 -3.06
CA LEU A 105 13.59 6.45 -4.39
C LEU A 105 12.44 6.31 -5.39
N LEU A 106 11.99 7.43 -5.91
CA LEU A 106 10.91 7.56 -6.88
C LEU A 106 11.34 8.47 -8.03
N HIS A 107 10.71 8.34 -9.18
CA HIS A 107 10.92 9.30 -10.28
C HIS A 107 10.37 10.68 -9.91
N ARG A 108 11.04 11.74 -10.36
CA ARG A 108 10.64 13.12 -10.05
C ARG A 108 9.17 13.40 -10.37
N LYS A 109 8.69 12.96 -11.52
CA LYS A 109 7.29 13.10 -11.92
C LYS A 109 6.29 12.46 -10.94
N GLN A 110 6.67 11.31 -10.33
CA GLN A 110 5.85 10.64 -9.34
C GLN A 110 5.83 11.43 -8.02
N ILE A 111 6.99 11.98 -7.61
CA ILE A 111 7.08 12.81 -6.41
C ILE A 111 6.25 14.07 -6.57
N ASP A 112 6.34 14.76 -7.70
CA ASP A 112 5.58 15.99 -7.97
C ASP A 112 4.07 15.73 -7.95
N LYS A 113 3.63 14.60 -8.50
CA LYS A 113 2.22 14.16 -8.42
C LYS A 113 1.80 13.90 -6.98
N LEU A 114 2.59 13.15 -6.20
CA LEU A 114 2.32 12.88 -4.79
C LEU A 114 2.27 14.16 -3.95
N ILE A 115 3.13 15.16 -4.24
CA ILE A 115 3.08 16.47 -3.59
C ILE A 115 1.73 17.16 -3.86
N GLY A 116 1.26 17.15 -5.09
CA GLY A 116 -0.02 17.73 -5.46
C GLY A 116 -1.18 17.08 -4.70
N GLU A 117 -1.26 15.76 -4.74
CA GLU A 117 -2.37 15.01 -4.18
C GLU A 117 -2.37 14.98 -2.64
N THR A 118 -1.20 14.95 -2.00
CA THR A 118 -1.12 15.00 -0.52
C THR A 118 -1.40 16.37 0.08
N LYS A 119 -1.45 17.44 -0.73
CA LYS A 119 -1.95 18.76 -0.28
C LYS A 119 -3.45 18.75 -0.03
N GLU A 120 -4.19 17.86 -0.66
CA GLU A 120 -5.62 17.70 -0.41
C GLU A 120 -5.86 17.02 0.95
N ALA A 121 -6.89 17.47 1.65
CA ALA A 121 -7.23 16.95 2.98
C ALA A 121 -7.63 15.46 2.90
N GLY A 122 -7.03 14.67 3.77
CA GLY A 122 -7.38 13.26 3.97
C GLY A 122 -6.56 12.26 3.17
N TYR A 123 -5.66 12.70 2.27
CA TYR A 123 -4.74 11.80 1.59
C TYR A 123 -3.48 11.50 2.41
N SER A 124 -3.05 10.26 2.34
CA SER A 124 -1.85 9.76 3.03
C SER A 124 -1.10 8.79 2.13
N ILE A 125 0.22 8.78 2.27
CA ILE A 125 1.08 7.80 1.59
C ILE A 125 1.39 6.69 2.59
N VAL A 126 0.96 5.47 2.28
CA VAL A 126 1.14 4.30 3.16
C VAL A 126 1.87 3.17 2.44
N PRO A 127 2.84 2.50 3.09
CA PRO A 127 3.48 1.33 2.52
C PRO A 127 2.49 0.15 2.53
N LEU A 128 2.41 -0.57 1.42
CA LEU A 128 1.52 -1.71 1.24
C LEU A 128 2.25 -3.03 1.37
N LYS A 129 3.40 -3.17 0.72
CA LYS A 129 4.25 -4.36 0.78
C LYS A 129 5.70 -4.02 0.49
N MET A 130 6.60 -4.86 0.99
CA MET A 130 8.01 -4.86 0.65
C MET A 130 8.38 -6.21 0.01
N TYR A 131 9.20 -6.17 -1.03
CA TYR A 131 9.63 -7.35 -1.78
C TYR A 131 11.03 -7.15 -2.34
N LEU A 132 11.65 -8.26 -2.75
CA LEU A 132 12.91 -8.22 -3.51
C LEU A 132 12.59 -8.33 -5.00
N LYS A 133 13.20 -7.47 -5.80
CA LYS A 133 13.17 -7.51 -7.26
C LYS A 133 14.59 -7.32 -7.76
N ASP A 134 15.07 -8.26 -8.56
CA ASP A 134 16.44 -8.26 -9.09
C ASP A 134 17.53 -8.03 -8.01
N GLY A 135 17.31 -8.61 -6.81
CA GLY A 135 18.21 -8.47 -5.66
C GLY A 135 18.05 -7.17 -4.87
N TYR A 136 17.27 -6.21 -5.35
CA TYR A 136 17.01 -4.94 -4.68
C TYR A 136 15.72 -4.96 -3.86
N ALA A 137 15.77 -4.34 -2.69
CA ALA A 137 14.56 -4.12 -1.89
C ALA A 137 13.70 -3.02 -2.52
N LYS A 138 12.43 -3.34 -2.76
CA LYS A 138 11.42 -2.43 -3.27
C LYS A 138 10.26 -2.33 -2.29
N VAL A 139 9.69 -1.14 -2.19
CA VAL A 139 8.50 -0.86 -1.39
C VAL A 139 7.38 -0.41 -2.32
N LEU A 140 6.26 -1.12 -2.30
CA LEU A 140 5.05 -0.65 -2.93
C LEU A 140 4.35 0.29 -1.95
N ILE A 141 4.25 1.55 -2.31
CA ILE A 141 3.50 2.56 -1.56
C ILE A 141 2.16 2.81 -2.23
N GLY A 142 1.15 3.14 -1.45
CA GLY A 142 -0.18 3.52 -1.92
C GLY A 142 -0.52 4.93 -1.48
N LEU A 143 -1.10 5.70 -2.39
CA LEU A 143 -1.78 6.93 -2.07
C LEU A 143 -3.23 6.59 -1.75
N GLY A 144 -3.71 6.97 -0.58
CA GLY A 144 -5.04 6.62 -0.16
C GLY A 144 -5.67 7.61 0.80
N LYS A 145 -7.00 7.60 0.79
CA LYS A 145 -7.84 8.39 1.68
C LYS A 145 -8.28 7.56 2.88
N GLY A 146 -8.18 8.11 4.08
CA GLY A 146 -8.58 7.43 5.30
C GLY A 146 -10.06 7.06 5.31
N LYS A 147 -10.38 5.80 5.64
CA LYS A 147 -11.76 5.32 5.77
C LYS A 147 -12.40 5.80 7.07
N LYS A 148 -13.66 6.23 7.00
CA LYS A 148 -14.46 6.51 8.20
C LYS A 148 -14.84 5.21 8.91
N LYS A 149 -15.23 5.29 10.19
CA LYS A 149 -15.65 4.12 10.98
C LYS A 149 -16.79 3.32 10.33
N TYR A 150 -17.71 4.00 9.66
CA TYR A 150 -18.81 3.40 8.93
C TYR A 150 -18.31 2.53 7.77
N ASP A 151 -17.45 3.08 6.92
CA ASP A 151 -16.87 2.37 5.77
C ASP A 151 -16.12 1.09 6.19
N LYS A 152 -15.38 1.16 7.30
CA LYS A 152 -14.67 0.01 7.87
C LYS A 152 -15.63 -1.11 8.29
N ARG A 153 -16.79 -0.78 8.87
CA ARG A 153 -17.82 -1.75 9.26
C ARG A 153 -18.46 -2.42 8.05
N GLU A 154 -18.74 -1.65 7.00
CA GLU A 154 -19.29 -2.21 5.75
C GLU A 154 -18.30 -3.15 5.07
N ASP A 155 -17.04 -2.79 4.98
CA ASP A 155 -16.00 -3.66 4.41
C ASP A 155 -15.84 -4.97 5.18
N LEU A 156 -15.94 -4.93 6.51
CA LEU A 156 -15.93 -6.14 7.33
C LEU A 156 -17.13 -7.03 7.02
N LYS A 157 -18.36 -6.48 6.99
CA LYS A 157 -19.57 -7.22 6.65
C LYS A 157 -19.48 -7.87 5.25
N LYS A 158 -19.02 -7.13 4.25
CA LYS A 158 -18.80 -7.65 2.88
C LYS A 158 -17.78 -8.79 2.85
N LYS A 159 -16.73 -8.68 3.65
CA LYS A 159 -15.69 -9.70 3.74
C LYS A 159 -16.19 -10.97 4.44
N GLU A 160 -16.96 -10.84 5.48
CA GLU A 160 -17.61 -11.96 6.17
C GLU A 160 -18.60 -12.67 5.27
N ALA A 161 -19.52 -11.94 4.63
CA ALA A 161 -20.49 -12.49 3.68
C ALA A 161 -19.79 -13.28 2.55
N LYS A 162 -18.68 -12.73 2.00
CA LYS A 162 -17.89 -13.44 0.98
C LYS A 162 -17.28 -14.73 1.52
N ARG A 163 -16.76 -14.73 2.75
CA ARG A 163 -16.20 -15.94 3.36
C ARG A 163 -17.25 -17.02 3.56
N ASP A 164 -18.46 -16.63 3.96
CA ASP A 164 -19.54 -17.57 4.18
C ASP A 164 -20.03 -18.18 2.85
N ILE A 165 -20.11 -17.38 1.80
CA ILE A 165 -20.38 -17.86 0.43
C ILE A 165 -19.28 -18.84 -0.02
N ASP A 166 -18.01 -18.47 0.12
CA ASP A 166 -16.87 -19.32 -0.27
C ASP A 166 -16.82 -20.64 0.54
N ARG A 167 -17.29 -20.61 1.80
CA ARG A 167 -17.43 -21.81 2.64
C ARG A 167 -18.56 -22.69 2.13
N ALA A 168 -19.73 -22.13 1.89
CA ALA A 168 -20.88 -22.87 1.37
C ALA A 168 -20.61 -23.54 0.02
N PHE A 169 -19.87 -22.87 -0.88
CA PHE A 169 -19.45 -23.47 -2.15
C PHE A 169 -18.49 -24.65 -1.95
N ARG A 170 -17.51 -24.53 -1.04
CA ARG A 170 -16.57 -25.63 -0.73
C ARG A 170 -17.27 -26.84 -0.12
N ASP A 171 -18.23 -26.58 0.75
CA ASP A 171 -18.99 -27.67 1.41
C ASP A 171 -19.87 -28.43 0.42
N ARG A 172 -20.46 -27.74 -0.56
CA ARG A 172 -21.19 -28.38 -1.67
C ARG A 172 -20.30 -29.23 -2.57
N GLN A 173 -19.07 -28.80 -2.84
CA GLN A 173 -18.11 -29.58 -3.66
C GLN A 173 -17.56 -30.82 -2.94
N LYS A 174 -17.55 -30.82 -1.61
CA LYS A 174 -17.12 -32.00 -0.83
C LYS A 174 -18.21 -33.03 -0.58
N GLY A 175 -19.47 -32.64 -0.78
CA GLY A 175 -20.62 -33.51 -0.60
C GLY A 175 -21.11 -34.24 -1.87
N MET A 176 -20.37 -34.10 -2.99
CA MET A 176 -20.47 -34.87 -4.22
C MET A 176 -19.28 -35.84 -4.31
#